data_672015986e4043d22ba57eca5f27007d
#
_entry.id   672015986e4043d22ba57eca5f27007d
#
_cell.length_a   1.000
_cell.length_b   1.000
_cell.length_c   1.000
_cell.angle_alpha   90.00
_cell.angle_beta   90.00
_cell.angle_gamma   90.00
#
_symmetry.space_group_name_H-M   'P 1'
#
loop_
_entity.id
_entity.type
_entity.pdbx_description
1 polymer ?
#
loop_
_entity_poly.entity_id
_entity_poly.type
_entity_poly.pdbx_seq_one_letter_code
_entity_poly.pdbx_strand_id
1 'polypeptide(L)'
;MLDENNFPLIAIKNLTRWYPDTKKLLFRKLNFELYKWDFTVIIGKSGVGKSTIVKFLIWQFRPFDRTVYYKMDDMARYTDTDIQKYRRKIWIVFQDYKLIDALSVKENITYPLKIQWDDDATIQAKYRAITSKLHIEDINKLSCETLSWWEKQKVAIARAMINNPEFIIADEPTGNLDREYTQEIWDVLVEANKMWNTILLITHDVHLLNYIKSKTKVNVFQM
;
A
#
# COMPACT_ATOMS: atom_id res chain seq x y z
N MET A 1 -6.60 -24.95 -16.45
CA MET A 1 -6.44 -23.95 -15.43
C MET A 1 -6.32 -22.61 -16.14
N LEU A 2 -7.22 -21.67 -15.87
CA LEU A 2 -7.07 -20.32 -16.40
C LEU A 2 -5.79 -19.74 -15.80
N ASP A 3 -4.91 -19.21 -16.66
CA ASP A 3 -3.65 -18.62 -16.25
C ASP A 3 -3.95 -17.40 -15.34
N GLU A 4 -3.73 -17.55 -14.03
CA GLU A 4 -4.03 -16.51 -13.02
C GLU A 4 -3.33 -15.18 -13.32
N ASN A 5 -2.34 -15.19 -14.21
CA ASN A 5 -1.58 -14.01 -14.62
C ASN A 5 -2.26 -13.19 -15.71
N ASN A 6 -3.34 -13.69 -16.29
CA ASN A 6 -4.04 -13.01 -17.40
C ASN A 6 -5.17 -12.08 -16.96
N PHE A 7 -5.48 -12.04 -15.65
CA PHE A 7 -6.53 -11.19 -15.11
C PHE A 7 -5.97 -10.17 -14.12
N PRO A 8 -6.50 -8.94 -14.10
CA PRO A 8 -6.07 -7.95 -13.14
C PRO A 8 -6.38 -8.41 -11.71
N LEU A 9 -5.42 -8.19 -10.79
CA LEU A 9 -5.61 -8.38 -9.36
C LEU A 9 -6.68 -7.42 -8.83
N ILE A 10 -6.63 -6.17 -9.30
CA ILE A 10 -7.64 -5.14 -9.06
C ILE A 10 -8.09 -4.56 -10.41
N ALA A 11 -9.38 -4.39 -10.59
CA ALA A 11 -9.92 -3.62 -11.70
C ALA A 11 -10.95 -2.60 -11.22
N ILE A 12 -10.83 -1.37 -11.69
CA ILE A 12 -11.86 -0.34 -11.57
C ILE A 12 -12.42 -0.13 -12.96
N LYS A 13 -13.76 -0.25 -13.11
CA LYS A 13 -14.45 -0.14 -14.39
C LYS A 13 -15.54 0.93 -14.34
N ASN A 14 -15.44 1.90 -15.24
CA ASN A 14 -16.44 2.95 -15.43
C ASN A 14 -16.85 3.68 -14.14
N LEU A 15 -15.96 3.80 -13.16
CA LEU A 15 -16.25 4.45 -11.89
C LEU A 15 -16.51 5.94 -12.11
N THR A 16 -17.73 6.37 -11.76
CA THR A 16 -18.11 7.78 -11.74
C THR A 16 -18.41 8.18 -10.30
N ARG A 17 -17.76 9.24 -9.81
CA ARG A 17 -17.92 9.71 -8.42
C ARG A 17 -17.95 11.22 -8.36
N TRP A 18 -18.82 11.73 -7.49
CA TRP A 18 -18.95 13.14 -7.16
C TRP A 18 -18.43 13.39 -5.75
N TYR A 19 -17.91 14.58 -5.49
CA TYR A 19 -17.65 15.00 -4.12
C TYR A 19 -18.99 15.17 -3.39
N PRO A 20 -19.16 14.59 -2.18
CA PRO A 20 -20.44 14.65 -1.47
C PRO A 20 -20.91 16.09 -1.22
N ASP A 21 -19.99 16.96 -0.83
CA ASP A 21 -20.31 18.29 -0.31
C ASP A 21 -20.43 19.36 -1.41
N THR A 22 -19.77 19.20 -2.54
CA THR A 22 -19.63 20.25 -3.57
C THR A 22 -20.33 19.95 -4.87
N LYS A 23 -20.91 18.74 -5.02
CA LYS A 23 -21.43 18.21 -6.30
C LYS A 23 -20.43 18.30 -7.47
N LYS A 24 -19.14 18.50 -7.16
CA LYS A 24 -18.08 18.50 -8.18
C LYS A 24 -17.79 17.08 -8.61
N LEU A 25 -17.72 16.85 -9.92
CA LEU A 25 -17.35 15.57 -10.49
C LEU A 25 -15.88 15.26 -10.16
N LEU A 26 -15.63 14.14 -9.50
CA LEU A 26 -14.29 13.67 -9.17
C LEU A 26 -13.76 12.73 -10.25
N PHE A 27 -14.55 11.71 -10.60
CA PHE A 27 -14.22 10.76 -11.66
C PHE A 27 -15.36 10.68 -12.67
N ARG A 28 -15.01 10.60 -13.95
CA ARG A 28 -15.94 10.32 -15.03
C ARG A 28 -15.48 9.07 -15.77
N LYS A 29 -16.18 7.94 -15.54
CA LYS A 29 -15.88 6.65 -16.17
C LYS A 29 -14.41 6.24 -16.02
N LEU A 30 -13.87 6.39 -14.80
CA LEU A 30 -12.50 5.97 -14.48
C LEU A 30 -12.38 4.46 -14.72
N ASN A 31 -11.33 4.08 -15.45
CA ASN A 31 -10.91 2.71 -15.65
C ASN A 31 -9.46 2.59 -15.20
N PHE A 32 -9.17 1.57 -14.41
CA PHE A 32 -7.83 1.31 -13.87
C PHE A 32 -7.67 -0.19 -13.63
N GLU A 33 -6.50 -0.72 -13.92
CA GLU A 33 -6.16 -2.12 -13.70
C GLU A 33 -4.79 -2.23 -13.02
N LEU A 34 -4.70 -3.12 -12.04
CA LEU A 34 -3.47 -3.49 -11.34
C LEU A 34 -3.29 -4.99 -11.49
N TYR A 35 -2.17 -5.40 -12.06
CA TYR A 35 -1.86 -6.81 -12.25
C TYR A 35 -0.93 -7.32 -11.14
N LYS A 36 -0.99 -8.62 -10.90
CA LYS A 36 -0.14 -9.28 -9.91
C LYS A 36 1.34 -9.07 -10.25
N TRP A 37 2.12 -8.73 -9.23
CA TRP A 37 3.57 -8.44 -9.30
C TRP A 37 3.97 -7.16 -10.04
N ASP A 38 3.01 -6.38 -10.51
CA ASP A 38 3.31 -5.09 -11.11
C ASP A 38 3.79 -4.08 -10.07
N PHE A 39 4.65 -3.17 -10.54
CA PHE A 39 4.87 -1.87 -9.89
C PHE A 39 4.07 -0.84 -10.67
N THR A 40 2.96 -0.39 -10.10
CA THR A 40 2.08 0.59 -10.74
C THR A 40 2.13 1.91 -9.99
N VAL A 41 2.29 3.01 -10.73
CA VAL A 41 2.29 4.37 -10.19
C VAL A 41 1.07 5.13 -10.67
N ILE A 42 0.24 5.60 -9.74
CA ILE A 42 -0.79 6.61 -10.02
C ILE A 42 -0.18 7.98 -9.79
N ILE A 43 -0.06 8.75 -10.85
CA ILE A 43 0.47 10.10 -10.79
C ILE A 43 -0.57 11.14 -11.19
N GLY A 44 -0.58 12.28 -10.50
CA GLY A 44 -1.50 13.38 -10.80
C GLY A 44 -1.38 14.50 -9.78
N LYS A 45 -1.96 15.66 -10.10
CA LYS A 45 -1.98 16.85 -9.21
C LYS A 45 -2.67 16.53 -7.88
N SER A 46 -2.34 17.30 -6.84
CA SER A 46 -3.09 17.22 -5.60
C SER A 46 -4.59 17.52 -5.83
N GLY A 47 -5.46 16.80 -5.12
CA GLY A 47 -6.91 16.97 -5.21
C GLY A 47 -7.61 16.33 -6.42
N VAL A 48 -6.91 15.64 -7.33
CA VAL A 48 -7.57 14.96 -8.48
C VAL A 48 -8.30 13.67 -8.11
N GLY A 49 -8.17 13.21 -6.86
CA GLY A 49 -8.89 12.02 -6.39
C GLY A 49 -8.04 10.77 -6.17
N LYS A 50 -6.71 10.86 -6.22
CA LYS A 50 -5.82 9.70 -6.00
C LYS A 50 -6.13 8.96 -4.70
N SER A 51 -6.19 9.66 -3.56
CA SER A 51 -6.53 9.07 -2.27
C SER A 51 -7.99 8.57 -2.19
N THR A 52 -8.88 9.03 -3.08
CA THR A 52 -10.23 8.46 -3.18
C THR A 52 -10.21 7.07 -3.80
N ILE A 53 -9.32 6.81 -4.77
CA ILE A 53 -9.09 5.46 -5.28
C ILE A 53 -8.65 4.55 -4.14
N VAL A 54 -7.67 4.99 -3.33
CA VAL A 54 -7.23 4.23 -2.14
C VAL A 54 -8.40 3.87 -1.23
N LYS A 55 -9.28 4.84 -0.93
CA LYS A 55 -10.44 4.61 -0.07
C LYS A 55 -11.40 3.54 -0.59
N PHE A 56 -11.54 3.39 -1.90
CA PHE A 56 -12.26 2.26 -2.48
C PHE A 56 -11.49 0.95 -2.33
N LEU A 57 -10.19 0.97 -2.60
CA LEU A 57 -9.35 -0.23 -2.54
C LEU A 57 -9.22 -0.81 -1.12
N ILE A 58 -9.17 0.03 -0.09
CA ILE A 58 -9.15 -0.42 1.32
C ILE A 58 -10.55 -0.62 1.91
N TRP A 59 -11.58 -0.49 1.07
CA TRP A 59 -12.98 -0.62 1.47
C TRP A 59 -13.42 0.38 2.57
N GLN A 60 -12.80 1.57 2.59
CA GLN A 60 -13.27 2.70 3.40
C GLN A 60 -14.51 3.34 2.77
N PHE A 61 -14.56 3.34 1.44
CA PHE A 61 -15.78 3.61 0.69
C PHE A 61 -16.31 2.31 0.09
N ARG A 62 -17.60 2.04 0.30
CA ARG A 62 -18.26 0.92 -0.35
C ARG A 62 -18.28 1.15 -1.86
N PRO A 63 -17.77 0.22 -2.67
CA PRO A 63 -17.85 0.32 -4.11
C PRO A 63 -19.30 0.31 -4.61
N PHE A 64 -19.54 0.95 -5.76
CA PHE A 64 -20.79 0.79 -6.48
C PHE A 64 -20.81 -0.56 -7.19
N ASP A 65 -22.00 -1.07 -7.45
CA ASP A 65 -22.19 -2.34 -8.19
C ASP A 65 -21.41 -2.29 -9.52
N ARG A 66 -20.66 -3.36 -9.79
CA ARG A 66 -19.85 -3.55 -11.01
C ARG A 66 -18.82 -2.46 -11.31
N THR A 67 -18.27 -1.82 -10.29
CA THR A 67 -17.25 -0.77 -10.49
C THR A 67 -15.88 -1.12 -9.97
N VAL A 68 -15.74 -1.89 -8.91
CA VAL A 68 -14.45 -2.29 -8.33
C VAL A 68 -14.43 -3.80 -8.14
N TYR A 69 -13.39 -4.42 -8.69
CA TYR A 69 -13.21 -5.86 -8.67
C TYR A 69 -11.87 -6.22 -8.04
N TYR A 70 -11.88 -7.30 -7.27
CA TYR A 70 -10.69 -7.98 -6.78
C TYR A 70 -10.72 -9.42 -7.29
N LYS A 71 -9.70 -9.84 -8.05
CA LYS A 71 -9.64 -11.17 -8.68
C LYS A 71 -10.92 -11.53 -9.43
N MET A 72 -11.48 -10.59 -10.19
CA MET A 72 -12.74 -10.70 -10.93
C MET A 72 -14.03 -10.67 -10.09
N ASP A 73 -13.95 -10.76 -8.77
CA ASP A 73 -15.10 -10.66 -7.89
C ASP A 73 -15.52 -9.19 -7.70
N ASP A 74 -16.82 -8.92 -7.86
CA ASP A 74 -17.38 -7.59 -7.63
C ASP A 74 -17.40 -7.25 -6.14
N MET A 75 -16.54 -6.33 -5.74
CA MET A 75 -16.37 -5.94 -4.33
C MET A 75 -17.64 -5.31 -3.73
N ALA A 76 -18.57 -4.78 -4.54
CA ALA A 76 -19.83 -4.25 -4.01
C ALA A 76 -20.69 -5.31 -3.33
N ARG A 77 -20.48 -6.59 -3.66
CA ARG A 77 -21.22 -7.75 -3.14
C ARG A 77 -20.56 -8.42 -1.94
N TYR A 78 -19.41 -7.90 -1.48
CA TYR A 78 -18.72 -8.48 -0.36
C TYR A 78 -19.51 -8.37 0.94
N THR A 79 -19.58 -9.47 1.66
CA THR A 79 -20.03 -9.51 3.06
C THR A 79 -18.95 -8.97 3.98
N ASP A 80 -19.30 -8.70 5.24
CA ASP A 80 -18.31 -8.27 6.23
C ASP A 80 -17.16 -9.28 6.40
N THR A 81 -17.46 -10.57 6.28
CA THR A 81 -16.46 -11.64 6.32
C THR A 81 -15.52 -11.57 5.12
N ASP A 82 -16.04 -11.30 3.92
CA ASP A 82 -15.22 -11.19 2.72
C ASP A 82 -14.32 -9.94 2.79
N ILE A 83 -14.83 -8.83 3.31
CA ILE A 83 -14.06 -7.61 3.54
C ILE A 83 -12.91 -7.86 4.52
N GLN A 84 -13.16 -8.57 5.62
CA GLN A 84 -12.12 -8.92 6.57
C GLN A 84 -11.02 -9.81 5.94
N LYS A 85 -11.42 -10.84 5.16
CA LYS A 85 -10.48 -11.69 4.42
C LYS A 85 -9.67 -10.89 3.40
N TYR A 86 -10.32 -9.99 2.67
CA TYR A 86 -9.66 -9.11 1.70
C TYR A 86 -8.64 -8.20 2.39
N ARG A 87 -9.03 -7.51 3.48
CA ARG A 87 -8.15 -6.58 4.22
C ARG A 87 -6.90 -7.25 4.78
N ARG A 88 -6.92 -8.55 5.05
CA ARG A 88 -5.72 -9.30 5.48
C ARG A 88 -4.71 -9.52 4.36
N LYS A 89 -5.14 -9.37 3.09
CA LYS A 89 -4.32 -9.60 1.90
C LYS A 89 -3.70 -8.34 1.33
N ILE A 90 -4.13 -7.19 1.81
CA ILE A 90 -3.63 -5.88 1.38
C ILE A 90 -2.99 -5.16 2.55
N TRP A 91 -2.06 -4.29 2.25
CA TRP A 91 -1.54 -3.36 3.24
C TRP A 91 -1.38 -1.97 2.64
N ILE A 92 -1.44 -0.96 3.52
CA ILE A 92 -1.27 0.43 3.12
C ILE A 92 -0.20 1.10 3.95
N VAL A 93 0.69 1.82 3.27
CA VAL A 93 1.66 2.75 3.83
C VAL A 93 1.12 4.15 3.60
N PHE A 94 0.75 4.83 4.68
CA PHE A 94 0.21 6.19 4.66
C PHE A 94 1.32 7.23 4.73
N GLN A 95 1.05 8.44 4.23
CA GLN A 95 1.94 9.58 4.34
C GLN A 95 2.23 9.95 5.80
N ASP A 96 1.29 9.77 6.71
CA ASP A 96 1.38 10.07 8.15
C ASP A 96 1.69 8.82 9.00
N TYR A 97 2.28 7.78 8.39
CA TYR A 97 2.75 6.51 8.98
C TYR A 97 1.69 5.68 9.69
N LYS A 98 0.73 6.30 10.37
CA LYS A 98 -0.32 5.62 11.20
C LYS A 98 0.28 4.58 12.14
N LEU A 99 1.41 4.90 12.76
CA LEU A 99 1.96 4.09 13.84
C LEU A 99 1.08 4.22 15.08
N ILE A 100 1.08 3.19 15.90
CA ILE A 100 0.36 3.17 17.18
C ILE A 100 1.35 3.68 18.22
N ASP A 101 1.19 4.93 18.68
CA ASP A 101 2.16 5.62 19.54
C ASP A 101 2.38 4.89 20.88
N ALA A 102 1.34 4.26 21.41
CA ALA A 102 1.41 3.48 22.65
C ALA A 102 2.24 2.18 22.54
N LEU A 103 2.66 1.79 21.33
CA LEU A 103 3.40 0.57 21.07
C LEU A 103 4.86 0.89 20.68
N SER A 104 5.77 0.00 21.10
CA SER A 104 7.16 0.01 20.62
C SER A 104 7.24 -0.26 19.12
N VAL A 105 8.41 -0.01 18.52
CA VAL A 105 8.71 -0.35 17.12
C VAL A 105 8.41 -1.82 16.84
N LYS A 106 8.91 -2.73 17.70
CA LYS A 106 8.68 -4.17 17.56
C LYS A 106 7.20 -4.51 17.58
N GLU A 107 6.45 -3.95 18.50
CA GLU A 107 5.01 -4.20 18.60
C GLU A 107 4.24 -3.66 17.41
N ASN A 108 4.56 -2.46 16.92
CA ASN A 108 3.98 -1.93 15.70
C ASN A 108 4.19 -2.87 14.50
N ILE A 109 5.44 -3.33 14.30
CA ILE A 109 5.79 -4.21 13.19
C ILE A 109 5.07 -5.56 13.32
N THR A 110 5.03 -6.15 14.52
CA THR A 110 4.45 -7.49 14.72
C THR A 110 2.94 -7.50 14.91
N TYR A 111 2.31 -6.33 15.06
CA TYR A 111 0.87 -6.20 15.31
C TYR A 111 -0.01 -6.96 14.31
N PRO A 112 0.26 -6.92 12.97
CA PRO A 112 -0.54 -7.68 12.00
C PRO A 112 -0.53 -9.20 12.24
N LEU A 113 0.59 -9.75 12.70
CA LEU A 113 0.74 -11.19 12.97
C LEU A 113 0.01 -11.59 14.25
N LYS A 114 0.08 -10.73 15.28
CA LYS A 114 -0.64 -10.96 16.56
C LYS A 114 -2.16 -11.00 16.36
N ILE A 115 -2.71 -10.15 15.50
CA ILE A 115 -4.15 -10.16 15.16
C ILE A 115 -4.56 -11.46 14.45
N GLN A 116 -3.63 -12.11 13.74
CA GLN A 116 -3.89 -13.35 13.02
C GLN A 116 -3.62 -14.60 13.86
N TRP A 117 -3.22 -14.41 15.12
CA TRP A 117 -2.91 -15.49 16.07
C TRP A 117 -1.73 -16.36 15.64
N ASP A 118 -0.75 -15.78 14.93
CA ASP A 118 0.52 -16.46 14.64
C ASP A 118 1.23 -16.78 15.97
N ASP A 119 1.92 -17.91 16.02
CA ASP A 119 2.70 -18.30 17.21
C ASP A 119 3.96 -17.42 17.38
N ASP A 120 4.46 -17.33 18.61
CA ASP A 120 5.59 -16.48 18.96
C ASP A 120 6.86 -16.80 18.16
N ALA A 121 7.13 -18.06 17.86
CA ALA A 121 8.32 -18.46 17.10
C ALA A 121 8.24 -17.93 15.66
N THR A 122 7.09 -18.08 15.02
CA THR A 122 6.79 -17.53 13.69
C THR A 122 6.89 -16.01 13.69
N ILE A 123 6.30 -15.32 14.68
CA ILE A 123 6.39 -13.86 14.83
C ILE A 123 7.85 -13.41 14.93
N GLN A 124 8.66 -14.07 15.78
CA GLN A 124 10.07 -13.71 15.95
C GLN A 124 10.89 -13.94 14.68
N ALA A 125 10.66 -15.03 13.96
CA ALA A 125 11.34 -15.34 12.71
C ALA A 125 11.04 -14.28 11.63
N LYS A 126 9.77 -13.98 11.40
CA LYS A 126 9.33 -12.95 10.43
C LYS A 126 9.85 -11.56 10.83
N TYR A 127 9.81 -11.22 12.12
CA TYR A 127 10.29 -9.95 12.64
C TYR A 127 11.79 -9.76 12.35
N ARG A 128 12.63 -10.76 12.70
CA ARG A 128 14.09 -10.70 12.42
C ARG A 128 14.37 -10.54 10.93
N ALA A 129 13.67 -11.30 10.10
CA ALA A 129 13.85 -11.24 8.65
C ALA A 129 13.54 -9.86 8.07
N ILE A 130 12.43 -9.23 8.48
CA ILE A 130 12.04 -7.93 7.95
C ILE A 130 12.89 -6.78 8.49
N THR A 131 13.27 -6.81 9.78
CA THR A 131 14.11 -5.76 10.39
C THR A 131 15.51 -5.77 9.83
N SER A 132 16.12 -6.93 9.65
CA SER A 132 17.43 -7.07 9.01
C SER A 132 17.43 -6.53 7.58
N LYS A 133 16.36 -6.83 6.83
CA LYS A 133 16.21 -6.38 5.47
C LYS A 133 16.08 -4.87 5.31
N LEU A 134 15.43 -4.20 6.28
CA LEU A 134 15.21 -2.77 6.26
C LEU A 134 16.27 -1.99 7.07
N HIS A 135 17.26 -2.70 7.66
CA HIS A 135 18.30 -2.14 8.50
C HIS A 135 17.73 -1.28 9.64
N ILE A 136 16.80 -1.87 10.42
CA ILE A 136 16.13 -1.22 11.56
C ILE A 136 16.23 -2.04 12.85
N GLU A 137 17.21 -2.93 12.96
CA GLU A 137 17.40 -3.77 14.16
C GLU A 137 17.72 -2.94 15.41
N ASP A 138 18.42 -1.84 15.26
CA ASP A 138 18.91 -1.04 16.39
C ASP A 138 17.81 -0.22 17.07
N ILE A 139 16.73 0.09 16.35
CA ILE A 139 15.62 0.90 16.87
C ILE A 139 14.47 0.08 17.46
N ASN A 140 14.58 -1.23 17.52
CA ASN A 140 13.48 -2.16 17.84
C ASN A 140 12.83 -1.97 19.22
N LYS A 141 13.58 -1.43 20.18
CA LYS A 141 13.13 -1.18 21.56
C LYS A 141 12.66 0.26 21.82
N LEU A 142 12.86 1.14 20.84
CA LEU A 142 12.48 2.53 20.97
C LEU A 142 10.97 2.71 20.92
N SER A 143 10.49 3.78 21.55
CA SER A 143 9.13 4.28 21.34
C SER A 143 9.02 4.89 19.95
N CYS A 144 7.89 4.68 19.29
CA CYS A 144 7.63 5.29 17.97
C CYS A 144 7.63 6.83 18.03
N GLU A 145 7.39 7.43 19.17
CA GLU A 145 7.41 8.89 19.35
C GLU A 145 8.81 9.48 19.14
N THR A 146 9.86 8.74 19.57
CA THR A 146 11.25 9.21 19.53
C THR A 146 11.94 9.04 18.17
N LEU A 147 11.28 8.35 17.24
CA LEU A 147 11.82 8.09 15.92
C LEU A 147 11.82 9.33 15.04
N SER A 148 12.84 9.47 14.22
CA SER A 148 12.85 10.37 13.08
C SER A 148 11.76 10.00 12.04
N TRP A 149 11.44 10.92 11.14
CA TRP A 149 10.39 10.74 10.16
C TRP A 149 10.66 9.57 9.20
N TRP A 150 11.92 9.42 8.77
CA TRP A 150 12.34 8.33 7.90
C TRP A 150 12.33 6.96 8.61
N GLU A 151 12.72 6.91 9.90
CA GLU A 151 12.60 5.69 10.71
C GLU A 151 11.14 5.28 10.89
N LYS A 152 10.25 6.24 11.17
CA LYS A 152 8.78 5.99 11.21
C LYS A 152 8.28 5.38 9.91
N GLN A 153 8.78 5.88 8.77
CA GLN A 153 8.40 5.35 7.47
C GLN A 153 8.91 3.92 7.25
N LYS A 154 10.17 3.62 7.60
CA LYS A 154 10.70 2.24 7.54
C LYS A 154 9.90 1.29 8.44
N VAL A 155 9.53 1.71 9.64
CA VAL A 155 8.67 0.91 10.55
C VAL A 155 7.29 0.68 9.94
N ALA A 156 6.67 1.69 9.33
CA ALA A 156 5.39 1.55 8.64
C ALA A 156 5.46 0.57 7.47
N ILE A 157 6.55 0.61 6.69
CA ILE A 157 6.81 -0.33 5.59
C ILE A 157 7.08 -1.75 6.13
N ALA A 158 7.90 -1.88 7.19
CA ALA A 158 8.14 -3.18 7.83
C ALA A 158 6.84 -3.83 8.29
N ARG A 159 5.98 -3.05 8.94
CA ARG A 159 4.64 -3.48 9.36
C ARG A 159 3.76 -3.88 8.16
N ALA A 160 3.88 -3.16 7.05
CA ALA A 160 3.16 -3.48 5.82
C ALA A 160 3.59 -4.82 5.21
N MET A 161 4.89 -5.12 5.25
CA MET A 161 5.47 -6.27 4.56
C MET A 161 5.49 -7.56 5.39
N ILE A 162 5.46 -7.47 6.73
CA ILE A 162 5.71 -8.62 7.61
C ILE A 162 4.73 -9.79 7.40
N ASN A 163 3.55 -9.49 6.92
CA ASN A 163 2.48 -10.47 6.68
C ASN A 163 2.43 -10.99 5.23
N ASN A 164 3.42 -10.67 4.39
CA ASN A 164 3.46 -11.02 2.96
C ASN A 164 2.13 -10.69 2.25
N PRO A 165 1.70 -9.44 2.19
CA PRO A 165 0.45 -9.07 1.55
C PRO A 165 0.48 -9.37 0.04
N GLU A 166 -0.68 -9.59 -0.57
CA GLU A 166 -0.78 -9.76 -2.03
C GLU A 166 -0.45 -8.48 -2.78
N PHE A 167 -0.76 -7.31 -2.19
CA PHE A 167 -0.28 -6.04 -2.69
C PHE A 167 -0.18 -4.97 -1.60
N ILE A 168 0.71 -4.02 -1.84
CA ILE A 168 0.99 -2.89 -0.97
C ILE A 168 0.54 -1.61 -1.68
N ILE A 169 -0.26 -0.80 -1.01
CA ILE A 169 -0.59 0.56 -1.43
C ILE A 169 0.31 1.52 -0.67
N ALA A 170 1.06 2.36 -1.37
CA ALA A 170 1.86 3.43 -0.79
C ALA A 170 1.27 4.78 -1.21
N ASP A 171 0.58 5.46 -0.29
CA ASP A 171 -0.09 6.75 -0.55
C ASP A 171 0.80 7.90 -0.08
N GLU A 172 1.47 8.56 -1.04
CA GLU A 172 2.43 9.66 -0.84
C GLU A 172 3.49 9.34 0.24
N PRO A 173 4.17 8.18 0.18
CA PRO A 173 4.97 7.65 1.30
C PRO A 173 6.23 8.48 1.61
N THR A 174 6.54 9.49 0.82
CA THR A 174 7.73 10.34 0.99
C THR A 174 7.41 11.82 1.11
N GLY A 175 6.12 12.17 1.23
CA GLY A 175 5.68 13.56 1.26
C GLY A 175 6.24 14.40 2.41
N ASN A 176 6.79 13.76 3.45
CA ASN A 176 7.38 14.40 4.64
C ASN A 176 8.89 14.17 4.77
N LEU A 177 9.55 13.63 3.73
CA LEU A 177 10.95 13.24 3.77
C LEU A 177 11.83 14.13 2.91
N ASP A 178 13.08 14.30 3.35
CA ASP A 178 14.13 14.92 2.56
C ASP A 178 14.49 14.05 1.36
N ARG A 179 15.13 14.65 0.36
CA ARG A 179 15.42 14.02 -0.92
C ARG A 179 16.29 12.76 -0.79
N GLU A 180 17.23 12.75 0.15
CA GLU A 180 18.11 11.62 0.42
C GLU A 180 17.36 10.42 0.96
N TYR A 181 16.56 10.63 2.02
CA TYR A 181 15.74 9.58 2.63
C TYR A 181 14.59 9.11 1.72
N THR A 182 14.13 10.01 0.85
CA THR A 182 13.16 9.67 -0.21
C THR A 182 13.70 8.54 -1.08
N GLN A 183 14.95 8.57 -1.52
CA GLN A 183 15.53 7.52 -2.36
C GLN A 183 15.61 6.17 -1.63
N GLU A 184 15.98 6.15 -0.36
CA GLU A 184 16.00 4.91 0.43
C GLU A 184 14.61 4.25 0.50
N ILE A 185 13.56 5.02 0.73
CA ILE A 185 12.18 4.48 0.76
C ILE A 185 11.80 3.90 -0.60
N TRP A 186 12.22 4.53 -1.69
CA TRP A 186 11.96 4.01 -3.03
C TRP A 186 12.70 2.71 -3.29
N ASP A 187 13.96 2.62 -2.91
CA ASP A 187 14.73 1.39 -3.04
C ASP A 187 14.07 0.25 -2.25
N VAL A 188 13.56 0.52 -1.06
CA VAL A 188 12.80 -0.45 -0.26
C VAL A 188 11.54 -0.93 -1.00
N LEU A 189 10.77 -0.04 -1.62
CA LEU A 189 9.57 -0.43 -2.38
C LEU A 189 9.93 -1.19 -3.67
N VAL A 190 11.00 -0.81 -4.35
CA VAL A 190 11.51 -1.52 -5.53
C VAL A 190 11.97 -2.93 -5.15
N GLU A 191 12.71 -3.07 -4.05
CA GLU A 191 13.14 -4.40 -3.56
C GLU A 191 11.94 -5.24 -3.10
N ALA A 192 10.93 -4.63 -2.48
CA ALA A 192 9.68 -5.32 -2.17
C ALA A 192 9.00 -5.87 -3.44
N ASN A 193 8.97 -5.09 -4.53
CA ASN A 193 8.40 -5.56 -5.80
C ASN A 193 9.21 -6.70 -6.42
N LYS A 194 10.54 -6.61 -6.42
CA LYS A 194 11.41 -7.71 -6.90
C LYS A 194 11.20 -9.04 -6.16
N MET A 195 10.66 -8.97 -4.94
CA MET A 195 10.27 -10.15 -4.16
C MET A 195 8.81 -10.56 -4.37
N TRP A 196 8.29 -10.30 -5.56
CA TRP A 196 6.95 -10.70 -5.97
C TRP A 196 5.80 -10.02 -5.21
N ASN A 197 6.04 -8.86 -4.56
CA ASN A 197 4.93 -8.04 -4.07
C ASN A 197 4.39 -7.16 -5.19
N THR A 198 3.08 -7.06 -5.30
CA THR A 198 2.43 -6.07 -6.16
C THR A 198 2.46 -4.72 -5.45
N ILE A 199 2.93 -3.67 -6.12
CA ILE A 199 3.04 -2.33 -5.55
C ILE A 199 2.12 -1.37 -6.30
N LEU A 200 1.27 -0.68 -5.57
CA LEU A 200 0.53 0.49 -6.04
C LEU A 200 1.04 1.73 -5.32
N LEU A 201 1.83 2.52 -6.02
CA LEU A 201 2.36 3.78 -5.52
C LEU A 201 1.49 4.94 -6.00
N ILE A 202 1.15 5.84 -5.09
CA ILE A 202 0.43 7.06 -5.39
C ILE A 202 1.34 8.23 -5.05
N THR A 203 1.57 9.10 -6.02
CA THR A 203 2.42 10.27 -5.84
C THR A 203 2.07 11.40 -6.79
N HIS A 204 2.53 12.60 -6.49
CA HIS A 204 2.54 13.75 -7.39
C HIS A 204 3.95 14.10 -7.89
N ASP A 205 4.99 13.39 -7.42
CA ASP A 205 6.38 13.64 -7.77
C ASP A 205 6.76 12.94 -9.09
N VAL A 206 6.94 13.75 -10.14
CA VAL A 206 7.35 13.28 -11.47
C VAL A 206 8.83 12.87 -11.52
N HIS A 207 9.69 13.52 -10.74
CA HIS A 207 11.13 13.19 -10.72
C HIS A 207 11.38 11.79 -10.18
N LEU A 208 10.61 11.41 -9.21
CA LEU A 208 10.58 10.09 -8.65
C LEU A 208 10.27 9.00 -9.68
N LEU A 209 9.29 9.26 -10.54
CA LEU A 209 8.90 8.29 -11.56
C LEU A 209 10.08 7.88 -12.46
N ASN A 210 10.95 8.83 -12.80
CA ASN A 210 12.15 8.55 -13.60
C ASN A 210 13.15 7.70 -12.83
N TYR A 211 13.32 7.96 -11.53
CA TYR A 211 14.18 7.15 -10.67
C TYR A 211 13.70 5.70 -10.60
N ILE A 212 12.42 5.46 -10.31
CA ILE A 212 11.87 4.11 -10.19
C ILE A 212 11.95 3.37 -11.54
N LYS A 213 11.64 4.05 -12.66
CA LYS A 213 11.77 3.47 -14.01
C LYS A 213 13.17 3.01 -14.36
N SER A 214 14.21 3.60 -13.77
CA SER A 214 15.60 3.15 -13.96
C SER A 214 15.92 1.85 -13.19
N LYS A 215 15.11 1.47 -12.21
CA LYS A 215 15.34 0.33 -11.31
C LYS A 215 14.43 -0.87 -11.58
N THR A 216 13.20 -0.63 -12.05
CA THR A 216 12.21 -1.67 -12.33
C THR A 216 11.25 -1.26 -13.44
N LYS A 217 10.55 -2.26 -14.01
CA LYS A 217 9.45 -1.98 -14.95
C LYS A 217 8.28 -1.36 -14.19
N VAL A 218 7.77 -0.23 -14.68
CA VAL A 218 6.71 0.56 -14.04
C VAL A 218 5.56 0.79 -14.99
N ASN A 219 4.35 0.47 -14.55
CA ASN A 219 3.12 0.88 -15.20
C ASN A 219 2.70 2.25 -14.63
N VAL A 220 2.36 3.19 -15.50
CA VAL A 220 1.99 4.55 -15.10
C VAL A 220 0.55 4.82 -15.45
N PHE A 221 -0.23 5.20 -14.46
CA PHE A 221 -1.59 5.68 -14.61
C PHE A 221 -1.64 7.18 -14.26
N GLN A 222 -1.91 8.00 -15.28
CA GLN A 222 -1.98 9.45 -15.11
C GLN A 222 -3.43 9.89 -14.89
N MET A 223 -3.64 10.68 -13.83
CA MET A 223 -4.94 11.27 -13.48
C MET A 223 -4.99 12.77 -13.75
#